data_4d56b2ef1a7297253c0dc5317c8bd801
#
_entry.id   4d56b2ef1a7297253c0dc5317c8bd801
#
_cell.length_a   1.000
_cell.length_b   1.000
_cell.length_c   1.000
_cell.angle_alpha   90.00
_cell.angle_beta   90.00
_cell.angle_gamma   90.00
#
_symmetry.space_group_name_H-M   'P 1'
#
loop_
_entity.id
_entity.type
_entity.pdbx_description
1 polymer ?
#
loop_
_entity_poly.entity_id
_entity_poly.type
_entity_poly.pdbx_seq_one_letter_code
_entity_poly.pdbx_strand_id
1 'polypeptide(L)'
;MHWIKLQKIILQSNGEIKRKEKIKNLAQKISEFFNELFKLTENYVSHSAELQFIKKRQFLFLEVNQTEARDEDEKFSEIERFKTVYDSLHDYFENANEQFIQNESLKYDVLFSNVDGKNLDFQQRTAVITDEDRILVLAGAGSGKT
;
A
#
# COMPACT_ATOMS: atom_id res chain seq x y z
N MET A 1 -37.48 36.32 16.65
CA MET A 1 -36.97 34.99 17.06
C MET A 1 -37.01 33.91 15.95
N HIS A 2 -37.92 33.94 15.04
CA HIS A 2 -38.09 32.94 13.98
C HIS A 2 -36.95 32.98 12.92
N TRP A 3 -36.49 34.15 12.52
CA TRP A 3 -35.41 34.36 11.55
C TRP A 3 -34.06 33.79 11.99
N ILE A 4 -33.69 33.94 13.27
CA ILE A 4 -32.40 33.44 13.79
C ILE A 4 -32.38 31.90 13.79
N LYS A 5 -33.50 31.24 14.08
CA LYS A 5 -33.63 29.78 14.00
C LYS A 5 -33.49 29.28 12.56
N LEU A 6 -34.16 29.94 11.61
CA LEU A 6 -34.04 29.61 10.18
C LEU A 6 -32.60 29.76 9.64
N GLN A 7 -31.92 30.86 9.99
CA GLN A 7 -30.53 31.05 9.60
C GLN A 7 -29.59 29.96 10.15
N LYS A 8 -29.79 29.56 11.42
CA LYS A 8 -29.01 28.44 12.01
C LYS A 8 -29.27 27.13 11.30
N ILE A 9 -30.48 26.80 10.93
CA ILE A 9 -30.84 25.59 10.20
C ILE A 9 -30.20 25.58 8.80
N ILE A 10 -30.22 26.70 8.09
CA ILE A 10 -29.63 26.86 6.77
C ILE A 10 -28.09 26.70 6.84
N LEU A 11 -27.43 27.32 7.83
CA LEU A 11 -25.99 27.21 8.03
C LEU A 11 -25.56 25.79 8.39
N GLN A 12 -26.34 25.09 9.24
CA GLN A 12 -26.08 23.69 9.58
C GLN A 12 -26.28 22.77 8.36
N SER A 13 -27.34 22.98 7.57
CA SER A 13 -27.59 22.22 6.35
C SER A 13 -26.47 22.41 5.32
N ASN A 14 -25.99 23.64 5.11
CA ASN A 14 -24.89 23.93 4.19
C ASN A 14 -23.56 23.34 4.67
N GLY A 15 -23.30 23.33 5.98
CA GLY A 15 -22.14 22.68 6.58
C GLY A 15 -22.13 21.17 6.35
N GLU A 16 -23.30 20.54 6.53
CA GLU A 16 -23.45 19.10 6.35
C GLU A 16 -23.29 18.67 4.87
N ILE A 17 -23.82 19.46 3.94
CA ILE A 17 -23.64 19.23 2.51
C ILE A 17 -22.15 19.30 2.14
N LYS A 18 -21.44 20.34 2.58
CA LYS A 18 -20.00 20.48 2.34
C LYS A 18 -19.18 19.33 2.94
N ARG A 19 -19.55 18.88 4.15
CA ARG A 19 -18.90 17.73 4.80
C ARG A 19 -19.06 16.45 3.96
N LYS A 20 -20.29 16.14 3.51
CA LYS A 20 -20.56 14.97 2.68
C LYS A 20 -19.83 15.02 1.35
N GLU A 21 -19.75 16.18 0.73
CA GLU A 21 -19.02 16.38 -0.51
C GLU A 21 -17.51 16.17 -0.33
N LYS A 22 -16.94 16.65 0.78
CA LYS A 22 -15.56 16.39 1.16
C LYS A 22 -15.29 14.90 1.35
N ILE A 23 -16.17 14.18 2.05
CA ILE A 23 -16.06 12.72 2.25
C ILE A 23 -16.08 11.97 0.91
N LYS A 24 -16.98 12.36 0.00
CA LYS A 24 -17.04 11.76 -1.35
C LYS A 24 -15.75 11.97 -2.13
N ASN A 25 -15.18 13.17 -2.09
CA ASN A 25 -13.91 13.48 -2.75
C ASN A 25 -12.74 12.71 -2.14
N LEU A 26 -12.71 12.53 -0.82
CA LEU A 26 -11.73 11.71 -0.13
C LEU A 26 -11.84 10.24 -0.54
N ALA A 27 -13.05 9.69 -0.62
CA ALA A 27 -13.26 8.31 -1.05
C ALA A 27 -12.72 8.05 -2.46
N GLN A 28 -12.84 9.02 -3.38
CA GLN A 28 -12.23 8.91 -4.69
C GLN A 28 -10.69 8.85 -4.61
N LYS A 29 -10.06 9.75 -3.85
CA LYS A 29 -8.59 9.74 -3.64
C LYS A 29 -8.12 8.45 -2.97
N ILE A 30 -8.91 7.90 -2.04
CA ILE A 30 -8.64 6.62 -1.38
C ILE A 30 -8.71 5.47 -2.40
N SER A 31 -9.68 5.48 -3.30
CA SER A 31 -9.78 4.49 -4.38
C SER A 31 -8.55 4.55 -5.30
N GLU A 32 -8.08 5.73 -5.65
CA GLU A 32 -6.85 5.93 -6.43
C GLU A 32 -5.61 5.40 -5.68
N PHE A 33 -5.54 5.64 -4.35
CA PHE A 33 -4.48 5.08 -3.50
C PHE A 33 -4.45 3.54 -3.56
N PHE A 34 -5.59 2.87 -3.38
CA PHE A 34 -5.64 1.41 -3.42
C PHE A 34 -5.31 0.86 -4.82
N ASN A 35 -5.72 1.53 -5.89
CA ASN A 35 -5.37 1.14 -7.25
C ASN A 35 -3.86 1.26 -7.52
N GLU A 36 -3.22 2.33 -7.04
CA GLU A 36 -1.77 2.48 -7.17
C GLU A 36 -1.02 1.47 -6.28
N LEU A 37 -1.48 1.25 -5.04
CA LEU A 37 -0.90 0.26 -4.15
C LEU A 37 -0.96 -1.14 -4.78
N PHE A 38 -2.10 -1.52 -5.32
CA PHE A 38 -2.27 -2.81 -6.02
C PHE A 38 -1.31 -2.96 -7.19
N LYS A 39 -1.23 -1.94 -8.07
CA LYS A 39 -0.29 -1.97 -9.20
C LYS A 39 1.18 -2.05 -8.78
N LEU A 40 1.55 -1.35 -7.71
CA LEU A 40 2.91 -1.36 -7.21
C LEU A 40 3.29 -2.76 -6.70
N THR A 41 2.37 -3.44 -6.02
CA THR A 41 2.59 -4.77 -5.45
C THR A 41 2.40 -5.95 -6.43
N GLU A 42 2.09 -5.66 -7.71
CA GLU A 42 2.20 -6.68 -8.78
C GLU A 42 3.65 -7.12 -9.04
N ASN A 43 4.60 -6.30 -8.61
CA ASN A 43 6.03 -6.56 -8.71
C ASN A 43 6.68 -6.48 -7.32
N TYR A 44 7.97 -6.85 -7.24
CA TYR A 44 8.76 -6.60 -6.04
C TYR A 44 8.85 -5.10 -5.76
N VAL A 45 8.60 -4.70 -4.53
CA VAL A 45 8.64 -3.29 -4.10
C VAL A 45 9.94 -3.04 -3.36
N SER A 46 10.88 -2.31 -3.97
CA SER A 46 12.13 -1.94 -3.32
C SER A 46 11.90 -0.93 -2.19
N HIS A 47 12.83 -0.85 -1.26
CA HIS A 47 12.75 0.11 -0.14
C HIS A 47 12.59 1.57 -0.60
N SER A 48 13.29 1.97 -1.67
CA SER A 48 13.13 3.31 -2.23
C SER A 48 11.74 3.57 -2.81
N ALA A 49 11.16 2.56 -3.47
CA ALA A 49 9.79 2.64 -4.02
C ALA A 49 8.74 2.76 -2.91
N GLU A 50 8.89 1.99 -1.83
CA GLU A 50 8.08 2.08 -0.62
C GLU A 50 8.11 3.49 -0.03
N LEU A 51 9.31 4.03 0.23
CA LEU A 51 9.47 5.38 0.79
C LEU A 51 8.85 6.46 -0.11
N GLN A 52 9.01 6.35 -1.42
CA GLN A 52 8.42 7.30 -2.37
C GLN A 52 6.89 7.21 -2.35
N PHE A 53 6.32 6.01 -2.29
CA PHE A 53 4.87 5.81 -2.20
C PHE A 53 4.31 6.44 -0.92
N ILE A 54 4.90 6.16 0.25
CA ILE A 54 4.49 6.71 1.54
C ILE A 54 4.55 8.24 1.51
N LYS A 55 5.67 8.80 1.06
CA LYS A 55 5.86 10.26 0.97
C LYS A 55 4.83 10.93 0.06
N LYS A 56 4.55 10.33 -1.10
CA LYS A 56 3.55 10.83 -2.07
C LYS A 56 2.15 10.88 -1.45
N ARG A 57 1.83 9.98 -0.51
CA ARG A 57 0.49 9.80 0.06
C ARG A 57 0.31 10.44 1.44
N GLN A 58 1.35 11.03 2.00
CA GLN A 58 1.30 11.64 3.33
C GLN A 58 0.23 12.74 3.44
N PHE A 59 0.06 13.55 2.42
CA PHE A 59 -0.98 14.60 2.42
C PHE A 59 -2.39 14.02 2.45
N LEU A 60 -2.65 12.94 1.73
CA LEU A 60 -3.94 12.26 1.78
C LEU A 60 -4.24 11.72 3.19
N PHE A 61 -3.25 11.12 3.84
CA PHE A 61 -3.38 10.63 5.21
C PHE A 61 -3.71 11.76 6.20
N LEU A 62 -3.02 12.90 6.10
CA LEU A 62 -3.32 14.08 6.92
C LEU A 62 -4.73 14.62 6.66
N GLU A 63 -5.15 14.70 5.39
CA GLU A 63 -6.48 15.17 5.01
C GLU A 63 -7.59 14.26 5.56
N VAL A 64 -7.39 12.94 5.50
CA VAL A 64 -8.30 11.93 6.06
C VAL A 64 -8.42 12.08 7.57
N ASN A 65 -7.29 12.20 8.29
CA ASN A 65 -7.30 12.34 9.75
C ASN A 65 -7.93 13.66 10.24
N GLN A 66 -7.91 14.70 9.42
CA GLN A 66 -8.56 15.99 9.72
C GLN A 66 -10.05 16.00 9.32
N THR A 67 -10.56 14.92 8.73
CA THR A 67 -11.94 14.87 8.26
C THR A 67 -12.78 14.06 9.24
N GLU A 68 -13.83 14.70 9.74
CA GLU A 68 -14.80 14.08 10.66
C GLU A 68 -15.75 13.16 9.86
N ALA A 69 -15.36 11.88 9.69
CA ALA A 69 -16.24 10.86 9.15
C ALA A 69 -17.03 10.21 10.29
N ARG A 70 -18.31 9.90 10.04
CA ARG A 70 -19.22 9.29 11.02
C ARG A 70 -19.68 7.93 10.51
N ASP A 71 -20.02 7.03 11.41
CA ASP A 71 -20.50 5.67 11.10
C ASP A 71 -21.66 5.64 10.11
N GLU A 72 -22.50 6.68 10.11
CA GLU A 72 -23.63 6.87 9.20
C GLU A 72 -23.25 7.33 7.79
N ASP A 73 -22.01 7.73 7.57
CA ASP A 73 -21.54 8.16 6.25
C ASP A 73 -21.35 6.96 5.32
N GLU A 74 -21.86 7.05 4.10
CA GLU A 74 -21.78 5.97 3.09
C GLU A 74 -20.36 5.46 2.86
N LYS A 75 -19.36 6.33 3.02
CA LYS A 75 -17.95 6.05 2.76
C LYS A 75 -17.09 5.86 4.02
N PHE A 76 -17.71 5.74 5.18
CA PHE A 76 -17.01 5.59 6.45
C PHE A 76 -16.08 4.38 6.47
N SER A 77 -16.56 3.22 6.04
CA SER A 77 -15.77 1.99 6.01
C SER A 77 -14.54 2.07 5.10
N GLU A 78 -14.64 2.78 3.99
CA GLU A 78 -13.50 3.00 3.07
C GLU A 78 -12.42 3.88 3.72
N ILE A 79 -12.85 4.91 4.46
CA ILE A 79 -11.97 5.82 5.20
C ILE A 79 -11.24 5.08 6.32
N GLU A 80 -11.94 4.28 7.11
CA GLU A 80 -11.33 3.50 8.21
C GLU A 80 -10.39 2.40 7.68
N ARG A 81 -10.77 1.74 6.58
CA ARG A 81 -9.88 0.79 5.90
C ARG A 81 -8.58 1.48 5.42
N PHE A 82 -8.68 2.68 4.85
CA PHE A 82 -7.51 3.43 4.41
C PHE A 82 -6.58 3.74 5.58
N LYS A 83 -7.09 4.23 6.72
CA LYS A 83 -6.27 4.50 7.91
C LYS A 83 -5.53 3.26 8.37
N THR A 84 -6.25 2.14 8.53
CA THR A 84 -5.67 0.87 8.95
C THR A 84 -4.54 0.41 8.02
N VAL A 85 -4.76 0.45 6.71
CA VAL A 85 -3.76 0.02 5.72
C VAL A 85 -2.58 0.99 5.69
N TYR A 86 -2.84 2.31 5.76
CA TYR A 86 -1.77 3.30 5.76
C TYR A 86 -0.83 3.17 6.96
N ASP A 87 -1.38 2.91 8.16
CA ASP A 87 -0.61 2.72 9.39
C ASP A 87 0.24 1.44 9.36
N SER A 88 -0.12 0.46 8.54
CA SER A 88 0.59 -0.82 8.38
C SER A 88 1.19 -1.02 6.98
N LEU A 89 1.48 0.08 6.24
CA LEU A 89 1.98 -0.01 4.86
C LEU A 89 3.30 -0.79 4.75
N HIS A 90 4.20 -0.66 5.72
CA HIS A 90 5.45 -1.42 5.74
C HIS A 90 5.18 -2.93 5.76
N ASP A 91 4.39 -3.40 6.70
CA ASP A 91 4.02 -4.82 6.80
C ASP A 91 3.27 -5.29 5.55
N TYR A 92 2.47 -4.41 4.95
CA TYR A 92 1.77 -4.70 3.70
C TYR A 92 2.77 -4.96 2.56
N PHE A 93 3.79 -4.12 2.40
CA PHE A 93 4.82 -4.30 1.38
C PHE A 93 5.70 -5.51 1.65
N GLU A 94 6.10 -5.78 2.90
CA GLU A 94 6.85 -6.99 3.26
C GLU A 94 6.07 -8.24 2.86
N ASN A 95 4.80 -8.35 3.25
CA ASN A 95 3.95 -9.48 2.90
C ASN A 95 3.76 -9.62 1.37
N ALA A 96 3.59 -8.52 0.64
CA ALA A 96 3.49 -8.53 -0.82
C ALA A 96 4.78 -9.03 -1.47
N ASN A 97 5.94 -8.58 -1.00
CA ASN A 97 7.26 -9.02 -1.47
C ASN A 97 7.50 -10.51 -1.20
N GLU A 98 7.14 -11.00 -0.02
CA GLU A 98 7.22 -12.44 0.28
C GLU A 98 6.37 -13.28 -0.67
N GLN A 99 5.13 -12.87 -0.92
CA GLN A 99 4.23 -13.54 -1.87
C GLN A 99 4.78 -13.48 -3.29
N PHE A 100 5.33 -12.35 -3.72
CA PHE A 100 5.96 -12.19 -5.02
C PHE A 100 7.13 -13.17 -5.19
N ILE A 101 8.05 -13.25 -4.21
CA ILE A 101 9.19 -14.17 -4.23
C ILE A 101 8.72 -15.63 -4.32
N GLN A 102 7.71 -16.02 -3.54
CA GLN A 102 7.16 -17.38 -3.57
C GLN A 102 6.57 -17.70 -4.95
N ASN A 103 5.75 -16.80 -5.51
CA ASN A 103 5.10 -16.98 -6.80
C ASN A 103 6.12 -17.08 -7.95
N GLU A 104 7.10 -16.18 -7.98
CA GLU A 104 8.16 -16.19 -9.00
C GLU A 104 9.06 -17.43 -8.85
N SER A 105 9.36 -17.85 -7.62
CA SER A 105 10.13 -19.09 -7.38
C SER A 105 9.41 -20.32 -7.93
N LEU A 106 8.09 -20.41 -7.79
CA LEU A 106 7.28 -21.51 -8.35
C LEU A 106 7.17 -21.41 -9.87
N LYS A 107 6.91 -20.21 -10.40
CA LYS A 107 6.79 -19.94 -11.83
C LYS A 107 8.03 -20.34 -12.63
N TYR A 108 9.19 -20.08 -12.05
CA TYR A 108 10.49 -20.39 -12.67
C TYR A 108 11.18 -21.61 -12.07
N ASP A 109 10.45 -22.53 -11.44
CA ASP A 109 11.01 -23.71 -10.78
C ASP A 109 11.84 -24.58 -11.74
N VAL A 110 11.39 -24.78 -12.98
CA VAL A 110 12.14 -25.54 -14.01
C VAL A 110 13.51 -24.91 -14.28
N LEU A 111 13.58 -23.59 -14.35
CA LEU A 111 14.85 -22.85 -14.53
C LEU A 111 15.76 -22.99 -13.32
N PHE A 112 15.22 -22.76 -12.12
CA PHE A 112 15.97 -22.80 -10.87
C PHE A 112 16.41 -24.20 -10.46
N SER A 113 15.70 -25.24 -10.93
CA SER A 113 16.05 -26.63 -10.63
C SER A 113 17.27 -27.14 -11.39
N ASN A 114 17.70 -26.43 -12.45
CA ASN A 114 18.84 -26.85 -13.26
C ASN A 114 19.65 -25.66 -13.80
N VAL A 115 20.34 -24.98 -12.92
CA VAL A 115 21.31 -23.92 -13.28
C VAL A 115 22.70 -24.55 -13.29
N ASP A 116 23.27 -24.72 -14.47
CA ASP A 116 24.57 -25.43 -14.67
C ASP A 116 24.63 -26.80 -13.99
N GLY A 117 23.54 -27.57 -14.07
CA GLY A 117 23.43 -28.89 -13.48
C GLY A 117 23.19 -28.91 -11.96
N LYS A 118 22.90 -27.75 -11.35
CA LYS A 118 22.62 -27.62 -9.91
C LYS A 118 21.27 -27.01 -9.66
N ASN A 119 20.57 -27.50 -8.63
CA ASN A 119 19.33 -26.91 -8.14
C ASN A 119 19.66 -25.76 -7.19
N LEU A 120 19.09 -24.58 -7.44
CA LEU A 120 19.17 -23.45 -6.52
C LEU A 120 18.29 -23.71 -5.30
N ASP A 121 18.87 -23.50 -4.11
CA ASP A 121 18.10 -23.51 -2.86
C ASP A 121 17.21 -22.26 -2.74
N PHE A 122 16.35 -22.24 -1.71
CA PHE A 122 15.40 -21.15 -1.53
C PHE A 122 16.08 -19.78 -1.34
N GLN A 123 17.20 -19.72 -0.61
CA GLN A 123 17.92 -18.47 -0.38
C GLN A 123 18.56 -17.94 -1.66
N GLN A 124 19.11 -18.84 -2.49
CA GLN A 124 19.67 -18.48 -3.80
C GLN A 124 18.58 -17.98 -4.75
N ARG A 125 17.41 -18.65 -4.79
CA ARG A 125 16.24 -18.20 -5.57
C ARG A 125 15.76 -16.84 -5.12
N THR A 126 15.63 -16.63 -3.81
CA THR A 126 15.27 -15.34 -3.22
C THR A 126 16.23 -14.24 -3.67
N ALA A 127 17.55 -14.48 -3.60
CA ALA A 127 18.55 -13.49 -4.02
C ALA A 127 18.48 -13.14 -5.51
N VAL A 128 18.03 -14.08 -6.36
CA VAL A 128 17.85 -13.84 -7.81
C VAL A 128 16.56 -13.08 -8.11
N ILE A 129 15.48 -13.35 -7.37
CA ILE A 129 14.16 -12.77 -7.59
C ILE A 129 14.04 -11.36 -6.99
N THR A 130 14.72 -11.12 -5.87
CA THR A 130 14.67 -9.84 -5.15
C THR A 130 15.21 -8.71 -6.04
N ASP A 131 14.38 -7.68 -6.27
CA ASP A 131 14.74 -6.47 -7.02
C ASP A 131 14.88 -5.29 -6.05
N GLU A 132 15.89 -5.38 -5.18
CA GLU A 132 16.16 -4.35 -4.16
C GLU A 132 17.24 -3.37 -4.63
N ASP A 133 17.19 -2.13 -4.13
CA ASP A 133 18.18 -1.08 -4.45
C ASP A 133 19.63 -1.50 -4.15
N ARG A 134 19.81 -2.33 -3.13
CA ARG A 134 21.10 -2.91 -2.72
C ARG A 134 20.90 -4.30 -2.16
N ILE A 135 21.60 -5.28 -2.74
CA ILE A 135 21.59 -6.67 -2.29
C ILE A 135 22.98 -7.05 -1.82
N LEU A 136 23.09 -7.58 -0.60
CA LEU A 136 24.31 -8.17 -0.06
C LEU A 136 24.12 -9.68 0.08
N VAL A 137 24.85 -10.46 -0.73
CA VAL A 137 24.87 -11.93 -0.63
C VAL A 137 26.08 -12.36 0.18
N LEU A 138 25.85 -12.89 1.37
CA LEU A 138 26.89 -13.50 2.21
C LEU A 138 26.96 -14.99 1.91
N ALA A 139 28.12 -15.45 1.49
CA ALA A 139 28.35 -16.85 1.19
C ALA A 139 29.69 -17.32 1.80
N GLY A 140 29.66 -18.48 2.46
CA GLY A 140 30.88 -19.10 3.03
C GLY A 140 31.90 -19.52 2.00
N ALA A 141 33.11 -19.86 2.42
CA ALA A 141 34.14 -20.46 1.55
C ALA A 141 33.60 -21.80 0.99
N GLY A 142 33.77 -22.01 -0.33
CA GLY A 142 33.32 -23.24 -0.99
C GLY A 142 31.83 -23.28 -1.36
N SER A 143 31.07 -22.18 -1.22
CA SER A 143 29.65 -22.13 -1.57
C SER A 143 29.36 -21.96 -3.07
N GLY A 144 30.35 -22.14 -3.96
CA GLY A 144 30.19 -22.09 -5.42
C GLY A 144 29.92 -20.68 -5.99
N LYS A 145 30.49 -19.64 -5.41
CA LYS A 145 30.37 -18.24 -5.87
C LYS A 145 31.15 -17.92 -7.16
N THR A 146 32.05 -18.75 -7.58
CA THR A 146 32.88 -18.59 -8.78
C THR A 146 32.35 -19.45 -9.92
#